data_e39ef1ca591a68405ebb534911d7c016
#
_entry.id   e39ef1ca591a68405ebb534911d7c016
#
_cell.length_a   1.000
_cell.length_b   1.000
_cell.length_c   1.000
_cell.angle_alpha   90.00
_cell.angle_beta   90.00
_cell.angle_gamma   90.00
#
_symmetry.space_group_name_H-M   'P 1'
#
loop_
_entity.id
_entity.type
_entity.pdbx_description
1 polymer ?
#
loop_
_entity_poly.entity_id
_entity_poly.type
_entity_poly.pdbx_seq_one_letter_code
_entity_poly.pdbx_strand_id
1 'polypeptide(L)'
;QRQMCIRDRASKDADIIFTCVGNDDDVREVILGSNGVIHSLKNKAIIVDHTTASSVLAEELDKHINKAGGSFVDAPLSGGQAGAESGQLTIMVGGEKVVFSKVRPVMNNYAKACTLIGGVGSGQKAKMVNQICIASHLINCISHCSKINNGRYSCEILKNNSTWSE
;
A
#
# COMPACT_ATOMS: atom_id res chain seq x y z
N GLN A 1 -24.17 -1.41 -23.02
CA GLN A 1 -23.61 -2.06 -21.83
C GLN A 1 -22.12 -1.75 -21.78
N ARG A 2 -21.66 -0.91 -20.82
CA ARG A 2 -20.23 -0.80 -20.51
C ARG A 2 -19.79 -2.16 -19.98
N GLN A 3 -19.02 -2.90 -20.76
CA GLN A 3 -18.32 -4.06 -20.26
C GLN A 3 -17.32 -3.55 -19.21
N MET A 4 -17.60 -3.81 -17.95
CA MET A 4 -16.65 -3.61 -16.86
C MET A 4 -15.39 -4.39 -17.22
N CYS A 5 -14.24 -3.74 -17.23
CA CYS A 5 -12.96 -4.45 -17.42
C CYS A 5 -12.86 -5.50 -16.35
N ILE A 6 -12.90 -6.76 -16.73
CA ILE A 6 -12.67 -7.89 -15.83
C ILE A 6 -11.17 -7.89 -15.54
N ARG A 7 -10.78 -8.11 -14.29
CA ARG A 7 -9.41 -7.95 -13.77
C ARG A 7 -8.38 -8.76 -14.56
N ASP A 8 -8.73 -9.98 -14.94
CA ASP A 8 -7.91 -10.86 -15.79
C ASP A 8 -7.63 -10.26 -17.17
N ARG A 9 -8.62 -9.58 -17.78
CA ARG A 9 -8.43 -8.92 -19.09
C ARG A 9 -7.60 -7.65 -18.97
N ALA A 10 -7.73 -6.90 -17.88
CA ALA A 10 -6.96 -5.68 -17.64
C ALA A 10 -5.47 -5.98 -17.37
N SER A 11 -5.17 -7.12 -16.76
CA SER A 11 -3.80 -7.55 -16.44
C SER A 11 -3.12 -8.36 -17.53
N LYS A 12 -3.89 -8.77 -18.56
CA LYS A 12 -3.35 -9.55 -19.67
C LYS A 12 -2.21 -8.80 -20.36
N ASP A 13 -1.11 -9.49 -20.57
CA ASP A 13 0.11 -9.00 -21.22
C ASP A 13 0.86 -7.87 -20.46
N ALA A 14 0.42 -7.50 -19.25
CA ALA A 14 1.10 -6.53 -18.43
C ALA A 14 2.40 -7.10 -17.81
N ASP A 15 3.47 -6.31 -17.83
CA ASP A 15 4.73 -6.66 -17.18
C ASP A 15 4.73 -6.30 -15.69
N ILE A 16 4.02 -5.22 -15.32
CA ILE A 16 3.86 -4.75 -13.94
C ILE A 16 2.38 -4.41 -13.72
N ILE A 17 1.83 -4.93 -12.63
CA ILE A 17 0.44 -4.74 -12.25
C ILE A 17 0.42 -4.08 -10.87
N PHE A 18 -0.23 -2.94 -10.75
CA PHE A 18 -0.42 -2.26 -9.48
C PHE A 18 -1.82 -2.52 -8.95
N THR A 19 -1.91 -2.87 -7.66
CA THR A 19 -3.18 -3.01 -6.93
C THR A 19 -3.22 -2.02 -5.77
N CYS A 20 -4.41 -1.46 -5.50
CA CYS A 20 -4.68 -0.61 -4.36
C CYS A 20 -6.18 -0.67 -4.07
N VAL A 21 -6.58 -1.41 -3.05
CA VAL A 21 -7.97 -1.69 -2.70
C VAL A 21 -8.20 -1.53 -1.18
N GLY A 22 -9.35 -1.94 -0.65
CA GLY A 22 -9.76 -1.58 0.70
C GLY A 22 -9.13 -2.38 1.84
N ASN A 23 -9.01 -3.70 1.69
CA ASN A 23 -8.63 -4.61 2.78
C ASN A 23 -8.09 -5.96 2.26
N ASP A 24 -7.78 -6.88 3.18
CA ASP A 24 -7.23 -8.21 2.87
C ASP A 24 -8.14 -9.02 1.93
N ASP A 25 -9.44 -9.01 2.17
CA ASP A 25 -10.39 -9.79 1.37
C ASP A 25 -10.52 -9.23 -0.04
N ASP A 26 -10.51 -7.90 -0.18
CA ASP A 26 -10.52 -7.23 -1.49
C ASP A 26 -9.26 -7.56 -2.29
N VAL A 27 -8.08 -7.53 -1.65
CA VAL A 27 -6.81 -7.91 -2.32
C VAL A 27 -6.85 -9.36 -2.75
N ARG A 28 -7.30 -10.26 -1.87
CA ARG A 28 -7.42 -11.69 -2.18
C ARG A 28 -8.37 -11.93 -3.35
N GLU A 29 -9.52 -11.26 -3.36
CA GLU A 29 -10.50 -11.37 -4.44
C GLU A 29 -9.95 -10.80 -5.77
N VAL A 30 -9.24 -9.66 -5.73
CA VAL A 30 -8.65 -9.05 -6.93
C VAL A 30 -7.56 -9.94 -7.54
N ILE A 31 -6.74 -10.57 -6.71
CA ILE A 31 -5.58 -11.34 -7.19
C ILE A 31 -5.94 -12.81 -7.41
N LEU A 32 -6.60 -13.46 -6.45
CA LEU A 32 -6.83 -14.92 -6.44
C LEU A 32 -8.28 -15.31 -6.78
N GLY A 33 -9.23 -14.37 -6.80
CA GLY A 33 -10.65 -14.65 -7.08
C GLY A 33 -10.88 -15.30 -8.44
N SER A 34 -12.09 -15.72 -8.73
CA SER A 34 -12.47 -16.46 -9.94
C SER A 34 -12.14 -15.72 -11.25
N ASN A 35 -12.15 -14.38 -11.22
CA ASN A 35 -11.71 -13.49 -12.31
C ASN A 35 -10.47 -12.68 -11.90
N GLY A 36 -9.65 -13.23 -11.00
CA GLY A 36 -8.48 -12.57 -10.45
C GLY A 36 -7.33 -12.45 -11.44
N VAL A 37 -6.43 -11.54 -11.14
CA VAL A 37 -5.23 -11.26 -11.94
C VAL A 37 -4.39 -12.52 -12.21
N ILE A 38 -4.38 -13.47 -11.26
CA ILE A 38 -3.55 -14.68 -11.35
C ILE A 38 -3.87 -15.56 -12.57
N HIS A 39 -5.11 -15.51 -13.08
CA HIS A 39 -5.55 -16.34 -14.20
C HIS A 39 -5.03 -15.88 -15.57
N SER A 40 -4.56 -14.64 -15.66
CA SER A 40 -4.01 -14.05 -16.88
C SER A 40 -2.60 -13.51 -16.68
N LEU A 41 -1.98 -13.86 -15.55
CA LEU A 41 -0.67 -13.36 -15.19
C LEU A 41 0.38 -13.83 -16.21
N LYS A 42 1.04 -12.86 -16.85
CA LYS A 42 2.15 -13.11 -17.76
C LYS A 42 3.34 -13.69 -16.98
N ASN A 43 4.03 -14.67 -17.56
CA ASN A 43 5.25 -15.19 -16.96
C ASN A 43 6.28 -14.08 -16.70
N LYS A 44 6.83 -14.04 -15.49
CA LYS A 44 7.74 -13.00 -14.96
C LYS A 44 7.10 -11.63 -14.73
N ALA A 45 5.78 -11.47 -14.83
CA ALA A 45 5.09 -10.26 -14.45
C ALA A 45 5.25 -10.01 -12.94
N ILE A 46 5.21 -8.75 -12.55
CA ILE A 46 5.36 -8.33 -11.15
C ILE A 46 4.04 -7.71 -10.69
N ILE A 47 3.52 -8.19 -9.56
CA ILE A 47 2.40 -7.55 -8.89
C ILE A 47 2.95 -6.71 -7.74
N VAL A 48 2.58 -5.43 -7.72
CA VAL A 48 2.91 -4.45 -6.68
C VAL A 48 1.61 -4.07 -5.97
N ASP A 49 1.50 -4.44 -4.70
CA ASP A 49 0.30 -4.11 -3.92
C ASP A 49 0.54 -2.91 -3.00
N HIS A 50 -0.20 -1.83 -3.25
CA HIS A 50 -0.16 -0.60 -2.46
C HIS A 50 -1.19 -0.59 -1.33
N THR A 51 -2.03 -1.61 -1.25
CA THR A 51 -3.03 -1.73 -0.20
C THR A 51 -2.35 -1.82 1.17
N THR A 52 -2.91 -1.14 2.16
CA THR A 52 -2.55 -1.39 3.56
C THR A 52 -3.28 -2.65 4.00
N ALA A 53 -2.57 -3.76 4.07
CA ALA A 53 -3.08 -5.09 4.33
C ALA A 53 -2.23 -5.82 5.39
N SER A 54 -2.58 -7.07 5.73
CA SER A 54 -1.79 -7.85 6.65
C SER A 54 -0.50 -8.39 6.00
N SER A 55 0.56 -8.53 6.79
CA SER A 55 1.79 -9.18 6.31
C SER A 55 1.59 -10.66 6.02
N VAL A 56 0.63 -11.28 6.66
CA VAL A 56 0.26 -12.70 6.43
C VAL A 56 -0.32 -12.88 5.03
N LEU A 57 -1.22 -11.95 4.61
CA LEU A 57 -1.74 -11.94 3.25
C LEU A 57 -0.63 -11.74 2.22
N ALA A 58 0.31 -10.82 2.47
CA ALA A 58 1.43 -10.60 1.56
C ALA A 58 2.25 -11.88 1.34
N GLU A 59 2.54 -12.63 2.42
CA GLU A 59 3.25 -13.91 2.36
C GLU A 59 2.44 -15.01 1.67
N GLU A 60 1.11 -15.01 1.81
CA GLU A 60 0.18 -15.89 1.09
C GLU A 60 0.21 -15.62 -0.41
N LEU A 61 0.03 -14.35 -0.80
CA LEU A 61 0.01 -13.92 -2.19
C LEU A 61 1.32 -14.21 -2.91
N ASP A 62 2.44 -13.95 -2.26
CA ASP A 62 3.76 -14.24 -2.81
C ASP A 62 3.91 -15.71 -3.22
N LYS A 63 3.47 -16.64 -2.37
CA LYS A 63 3.50 -18.09 -2.67
C LYS A 63 2.66 -18.43 -3.89
N HIS A 64 1.45 -17.88 -4.00
CA HIS A 64 0.55 -18.14 -5.12
C HIS A 64 1.08 -17.55 -6.43
N ILE A 65 1.56 -16.30 -6.39
CA ILE A 65 2.06 -15.57 -7.56
C ILE A 65 3.37 -16.20 -8.07
N ASN A 66 4.28 -16.56 -7.18
CA ASN A 66 5.51 -17.28 -7.55
C ASN A 66 5.21 -18.63 -8.20
N LYS A 67 4.23 -19.38 -7.68
CA LYS A 67 3.78 -20.64 -8.29
C LYS A 67 3.19 -20.44 -9.68
N ALA A 68 2.58 -19.29 -9.95
CA ALA A 68 2.06 -18.90 -11.26
C ALA A 68 3.14 -18.32 -12.21
N GLY A 69 4.39 -18.23 -11.77
CA GLY A 69 5.51 -17.74 -12.58
C GLY A 69 5.70 -16.22 -12.55
N GLY A 70 5.01 -15.50 -11.66
CA GLY A 70 5.18 -14.08 -11.40
C GLY A 70 6.09 -13.76 -10.21
N SER A 71 6.10 -12.50 -9.80
CA SER A 71 6.76 -12.03 -8.56
C SER A 71 5.85 -11.04 -7.84
N PHE A 72 6.01 -10.93 -6.53
CA PHE A 72 5.17 -10.06 -5.70
C PHE A 72 5.99 -9.09 -4.87
N VAL A 73 5.43 -7.90 -4.63
CA VAL A 73 5.97 -6.86 -3.73
C VAL A 73 4.82 -6.23 -2.95
N ASP A 74 4.89 -6.23 -1.64
CA ASP A 74 4.02 -5.42 -0.80
C ASP A 74 4.65 -4.03 -0.66
N ALA A 75 3.88 -3.00 -1.01
CA ALA A 75 4.38 -1.64 -1.13
C ALA A 75 3.40 -0.58 -0.60
N PRO A 76 2.94 -0.71 0.66
CA PRO A 76 1.99 0.23 1.25
C PRO A 76 2.52 1.66 1.25
N LEU A 77 1.58 2.61 1.12
CA LEU A 77 1.82 4.03 0.94
C LEU A 77 1.65 4.82 2.24
N SER A 78 2.36 5.93 2.34
CA SER A 78 2.12 6.98 3.34
C SER A 78 2.22 8.35 2.68
N GLY A 79 1.35 9.30 3.07
CA GLY A 79 1.30 10.66 2.52
C GLY A 79 -0.11 11.15 2.21
N GLY A 80 -1.12 10.27 2.27
CA GLY A 80 -2.53 10.61 2.02
C GLY A 80 -2.77 11.17 0.61
N GLN A 81 -3.94 11.77 0.41
CA GLN A 81 -4.34 12.35 -0.87
C GLN A 81 -3.37 13.45 -1.34
N ALA A 82 -2.98 14.37 -0.46
CA ALA A 82 -2.07 15.46 -0.79
C ALA A 82 -0.69 14.93 -1.25
N GLY A 83 -0.19 13.87 -0.63
CA GLY A 83 1.04 13.19 -1.05
C GLY A 83 0.92 12.53 -2.41
N ALA A 84 -0.25 11.95 -2.71
CA ALA A 84 -0.53 11.34 -4.00
C ALA A 84 -0.62 12.39 -5.12
N GLU A 85 -1.38 13.47 -4.91
CA GLU A 85 -1.55 14.56 -5.88
C GLU A 85 -0.25 15.29 -6.20
N SER A 86 0.62 15.45 -5.21
CA SER A 86 1.90 16.13 -5.37
C SER A 86 3.08 15.22 -5.77
N GLY A 87 2.86 13.91 -5.91
CA GLY A 87 3.93 12.96 -6.19
C GLY A 87 4.93 12.79 -5.03
N GLN A 88 4.49 13.02 -3.79
CA GLN A 88 5.32 13.05 -2.58
C GLN A 88 5.04 11.87 -1.63
N LEU A 89 4.57 10.76 -2.15
CA LEU A 89 4.31 9.56 -1.34
C LEU A 89 5.60 8.96 -0.78
N THR A 90 5.49 8.33 0.37
CA THR A 90 6.52 7.45 0.93
C THR A 90 6.06 6.02 0.79
N ILE A 91 6.86 5.19 0.14
CA ILE A 91 6.56 3.77 -0.13
C ILE A 91 7.50 2.89 0.68
N MET A 92 6.93 2.03 1.51
CA MET A 92 7.65 1.03 2.29
C MET A 92 7.52 -0.32 1.59
N VAL A 93 8.61 -0.84 1.05
CA VAL A 93 8.56 -2.02 0.17
C VAL A 93 9.07 -3.27 0.88
N GLY A 94 8.29 -4.34 0.78
CA GLY A 94 8.69 -5.70 1.11
C GLY A 94 8.77 -6.56 -0.15
N GLY A 95 9.86 -7.30 -0.33
CA GLY A 95 10.04 -8.15 -1.51
C GLY A 95 11.51 -8.45 -1.81
N GLU A 96 11.74 -9.18 -2.88
CA GLU A 96 13.09 -9.46 -3.35
C GLU A 96 13.77 -8.22 -3.94
N LYS A 97 15.06 -8.03 -3.63
CA LYS A 97 15.85 -6.89 -4.11
C LYS A 97 15.87 -6.77 -5.64
N VAL A 98 15.94 -7.89 -6.34
CA VAL A 98 15.96 -7.92 -7.81
C VAL A 98 14.62 -7.45 -8.37
N VAL A 99 13.51 -7.87 -7.76
CA VAL A 99 12.14 -7.46 -8.15
C VAL A 99 11.94 -5.98 -7.85
N PHE A 100 12.31 -5.55 -6.64
CA PHE A 100 12.27 -4.13 -6.26
C PHE A 100 13.02 -3.23 -7.23
N SER A 101 14.22 -3.63 -7.67
CA SER A 101 15.02 -2.83 -8.61
C SER A 101 14.32 -2.59 -9.95
N LYS A 102 13.44 -3.52 -10.39
CA LYS A 102 12.67 -3.40 -11.63
C LYS A 102 11.47 -2.44 -11.48
N VAL A 103 10.79 -2.45 -10.33
CA VAL A 103 9.57 -1.65 -10.11
C VAL A 103 9.86 -0.26 -9.55
N ARG A 104 10.98 -0.06 -8.87
CA ARG A 104 11.39 1.20 -8.27
C ARG A 104 11.37 2.40 -9.24
N PRO A 105 11.87 2.31 -10.49
CA PRO A 105 11.83 3.42 -11.43
C PRO A 105 10.41 3.92 -11.72
N VAL A 106 9.42 3.00 -11.76
CA VAL A 106 8.02 3.35 -11.97
C VAL A 106 7.46 4.04 -10.71
N MET A 107 7.71 3.49 -9.53
CA MET A 107 7.24 4.05 -8.26
C MET A 107 7.84 5.43 -7.96
N ASN A 108 9.05 5.69 -8.38
CA ASN A 108 9.71 7.00 -8.21
C ASN A 108 9.00 8.16 -8.94
N ASN A 109 8.08 7.89 -9.88
CA ASN A 109 7.32 8.95 -10.56
C ASN A 109 6.25 9.58 -9.66
N TYR A 110 5.83 8.90 -8.59
CA TYR A 110 4.80 9.38 -7.66
C TYR A 110 5.21 9.31 -6.18
N ALA A 111 6.46 9.00 -5.92
CA ALA A 111 6.99 8.90 -4.56
C ALA A 111 8.25 9.74 -4.37
N LYS A 112 8.32 10.50 -3.27
CA LYS A 112 9.55 11.17 -2.83
C LYS A 112 10.55 10.19 -2.20
N ALA A 113 10.05 9.09 -1.65
CA ALA A 113 10.88 8.06 -1.03
C ALA A 113 10.28 6.67 -1.29
N CYS A 114 11.12 5.77 -1.80
CA CYS A 114 10.75 4.37 -2.05
C CYS A 114 11.87 3.49 -1.49
N THR A 115 11.60 2.80 -0.38
CA THR A 115 12.62 2.11 0.40
C THR A 115 12.29 0.63 0.55
N LEU A 116 13.22 -0.24 0.18
CA LEU A 116 13.14 -1.67 0.45
C LEU A 116 13.45 -1.91 1.95
N ILE A 117 12.48 -2.42 2.68
CA ILE A 117 12.58 -2.69 4.13
C ILE A 117 13.14 -4.09 4.40
N GLY A 118 12.73 -5.06 3.58
CA GLY A 118 13.11 -6.46 3.75
C GLY A 118 12.39 -7.37 2.77
N GLY A 119 12.30 -8.67 3.09
CA GLY A 119 11.51 -9.63 2.31
C GLY A 119 10.01 -9.30 2.30
N VAL A 120 9.24 -10.12 1.57
CA VAL A 120 7.78 -9.96 1.46
C VAL A 120 7.11 -9.89 2.84
N GLY A 121 6.13 -9.00 2.99
CA GLY A 121 5.45 -8.67 4.23
C GLY A 121 6.17 -7.61 5.09
N SER A 122 7.42 -7.28 4.82
CA SER A 122 8.17 -6.27 5.59
C SER A 122 7.66 -4.85 5.36
N GLY A 123 7.16 -4.54 4.18
CA GLY A 123 6.52 -3.26 3.88
C GLY A 123 5.27 -3.05 4.72
N GLN A 124 4.40 -4.07 4.79
CA GLN A 124 3.19 -4.05 5.63
C GLN A 124 3.53 -3.91 7.13
N LYS A 125 4.52 -4.66 7.62
CA LYS A 125 4.99 -4.54 9.00
C LYS A 125 5.50 -3.12 9.31
N ALA A 126 6.29 -2.53 8.40
CA ALA A 126 6.76 -1.15 8.54
C ALA A 126 5.59 -0.14 8.53
N LYS A 127 4.59 -0.33 7.65
CA LYS A 127 3.38 0.50 7.63
C LYS A 127 2.60 0.40 8.93
N MET A 128 2.45 -0.80 9.52
CA MET A 128 1.81 -0.98 10.84
C MET A 128 2.53 -0.18 11.94
N VAL A 129 3.86 -0.28 12.01
CA VAL A 129 4.64 0.49 12.99
C VAL A 129 4.45 1.99 12.78
N ASN A 130 4.51 2.47 11.55
CA ASN A 130 4.26 3.87 11.21
C ASN A 130 2.87 4.34 11.67
N GLN A 131 1.82 3.52 11.46
CA GLN A 131 0.46 3.86 11.89
C GLN A 131 0.32 3.89 13.41
N ILE A 132 0.96 2.98 14.14
CA ILE A 132 0.99 2.98 15.61
C ILE A 132 1.69 4.24 16.13
N CYS A 133 2.82 4.64 15.55
CA CYS A 133 3.53 5.85 15.93
C CYS A 133 2.67 7.11 15.71
N ILE A 134 1.98 7.20 14.57
CA ILE A 134 1.07 8.32 14.26
C ILE A 134 -0.09 8.36 15.26
N ALA A 135 -0.74 7.22 15.52
CA ALA A 135 -1.85 7.13 16.47
C ALA A 135 -1.42 7.49 17.89
N SER A 136 -0.27 6.99 18.35
CA SER A 136 0.28 7.31 19.67
C SER A 136 0.61 8.79 19.81
N HIS A 137 1.18 9.40 18.76
CA HIS A 137 1.48 10.84 18.77
C HIS A 137 0.21 11.67 18.84
N LEU A 138 -0.83 11.31 18.09
CA LEU A 138 -2.13 11.98 18.09
C LEU A 138 -2.79 11.89 19.47
N ILE A 139 -2.81 10.70 20.10
CA ILE A 139 -3.36 10.50 21.45
C ILE A 139 -2.62 11.37 22.48
N ASN A 140 -1.28 11.40 22.43
CA ASN A 140 -0.48 12.24 23.31
C ASN A 140 -0.76 13.74 23.12
N CYS A 141 -0.90 14.21 21.88
CA CYS A 141 -1.28 15.59 21.59
C CYS A 141 -2.65 15.93 22.16
N ILE A 142 -3.65 15.08 21.96
CA ILE A 142 -5.02 15.28 22.49
C ILE A 142 -5.00 15.33 24.01
N SER A 143 -4.32 14.41 24.69
CA SER A 143 -4.24 14.36 26.14
C SER A 143 -3.50 15.56 26.75
N HIS A 144 -2.50 16.09 26.06
CA HIS A 144 -1.77 17.29 26.48
C HIS A 144 -2.62 18.56 26.30
N CYS A 145 -3.31 18.70 25.16
CA CYS A 145 -4.21 19.82 24.90
C CYS A 145 -5.39 19.86 25.89
N SER A 146 -5.93 18.71 26.28
CA SER A 146 -7.03 18.65 27.25
C SER A 146 -6.63 19.11 28.66
N LYS A 147 -5.36 18.98 29.04
CA LYS A 147 -4.82 19.43 30.31
C LYS A 147 -4.56 20.95 30.36
N ILE A 148 -4.31 21.57 29.20
CA ILE A 148 -3.92 23.00 29.12
C ILE A 148 -5.14 23.93 29.07
N ASN A 149 -6.29 23.51 28.60
CA ASN A 149 -7.40 24.39 28.24
C ASN A 149 -8.73 24.12 28.95
N ASN A 150 -8.76 23.70 30.22
CA ASN A 150 -10.02 23.57 30.99
C ASN A 150 -11.25 23.14 30.15
N GLY A 151 -11.07 22.12 29.27
CA GLY A 151 -12.15 21.55 28.48
C GLY A 151 -12.51 22.26 27.17
N ARG A 152 -11.74 23.24 26.70
CA ARG A 152 -11.89 23.80 25.34
C ARG A 152 -10.77 23.30 24.46
N TYR A 153 -11.12 22.51 23.44
CA TYR A 153 -10.20 22.03 22.45
C TYR A 153 -9.81 23.15 21.47
N SER A 154 -8.64 23.73 21.64
CA SER A 154 -8.01 24.57 20.62
C SER A 154 -6.60 24.04 20.36
N CYS A 155 -6.48 23.01 19.56
CA CYS A 155 -5.19 22.51 19.13
C CYS A 155 -4.93 23.00 17.70
N GLU A 156 -4.08 23.99 17.53
CA GLU A 156 -3.68 24.49 16.22
C GLU A 156 -3.00 23.42 15.36
N ILE A 157 -2.43 22.39 15.99
CA ILE A 157 -1.82 21.25 15.32
C ILE A 157 -2.87 20.44 14.52
N LEU A 158 -4.12 20.38 14.99
CA LEU A 158 -5.20 19.71 14.25
C LEU A 158 -5.69 20.53 13.04
N LYS A 159 -5.52 21.85 13.06
CA LYS A 159 -5.92 22.71 11.94
C LYS A 159 -5.03 22.60 10.72
N ASN A 160 -3.74 22.29 10.92
CA ASN A 160 -2.79 22.10 9.82
C ASN A 160 -2.75 20.67 9.26
N ASN A 161 -3.40 19.70 9.92
CA ASN A 161 -3.51 18.31 9.48
C ASN A 161 -4.94 17.92 9.10
N SER A 162 -5.85 18.87 8.89
CA SER A 162 -7.24 18.60 8.49
C SER A 162 -7.43 18.11 7.04
N THR A 163 -6.41 17.59 6.43
CA THR A 163 -6.47 16.84 5.16
C THR A 163 -6.70 15.34 5.35
N TRP A 164 -7.02 14.89 6.56
CA TRP A 164 -7.50 13.53 6.80
C TRP A 164 -9.02 13.52 6.65
N SER A 165 -9.52 13.58 5.40
CA SER A 165 -10.90 13.21 5.10
C SER A 165 -11.01 11.69 5.05
N GLU A 166 -12.06 11.19 5.64
CA GLU A 166 -12.57 9.84 5.79
C GLU A 166 -12.37 8.92 4.59
#